data_9fcfd1220b768ec6468278f1f27fbd53
#
_entry.id   9fcfd1220b768ec6468278f1f27fbd53
#
_cell.length_a   1.000
_cell.length_b   1.000
_cell.length_c   1.000
_cell.angle_alpha   90.00
_cell.angle_beta   90.00
_cell.angle_gamma   90.00
#
_symmetry.space_group_name_H-M   'P 1'
#
loop_
_entity.id
_entity.type
_entity.pdbx_description
1 polymer ?
#
loop_
_entity_poly.entity_id
_entity_poly.type
_entity_poly.pdbx_seq_one_letter_code
_entity_poly.pdbx_strand_id
1 'polypeptide(L)'
;MNQNLFYIETYGCTSNKADSLIISQILKNNGFRESTFEDATFIIINTCAVKQQTENKIKARLKLLYNQYKHEKGKYFIIAGCLPHIDSNYIKVIKHLIPNYAAILDLDNFELLPSILKRILSGERNINIQKEKATDKAEILINYPGNKITGILPISEGCLGACTYCCVKNARGKLVCYNPENIITNAESQLKQGIKQIYLTSQDCSTYRFNTITLDELVSKINDLDYQFFLRIGMLNPRFLIDHFGQIKKIYSLNKVYNFLHVPIQSGSDHVLKLMNRPYKIADLKQKLDLLRKQFPTLTISTDIITGFPGESEEDFKKSYELIEWLQPEILNISKFTIRPGTAAKHMKQLDSHIIKTRSIILSKLFRTYLKDLNRGWVGWEGMMLALHKGNMANQAFGRNYAYKNIFIDDYTGDFGKFIPVKIVKVDGFNLFAHVIEGSGPVPSSQRVKLK
;
A
#
# COMPACT_ATOMS: atom_id res chain seq x y z
N MET A 1 -15.94 -13.07 -32.28
CA MET A 1 -15.09 -12.94 -31.07
C MET A 1 -15.74 -11.91 -30.15
N ASN A 2 -15.77 -12.19 -28.83
CA ASN A 2 -16.36 -11.28 -27.83
C ASN A 2 -15.43 -10.06 -27.66
N GLN A 3 -15.65 -8.99 -28.42
CA GLN A 3 -14.74 -7.82 -28.50
C GLN A 3 -14.65 -6.99 -27.21
N ASN A 4 -15.47 -7.29 -26.19
CA ASN A 4 -15.57 -6.48 -24.96
C ASN A 4 -14.96 -7.16 -23.73
N LEU A 5 -14.00 -8.08 -23.92
CA LEU A 5 -13.34 -8.78 -22.82
C LEU A 5 -12.03 -8.09 -22.43
N PHE A 6 -11.82 -7.87 -21.13
CA PHE A 6 -10.58 -7.31 -20.63
C PHE A 6 -9.98 -8.13 -19.48
N TYR A 7 -8.67 -8.01 -19.33
CA TYR A 7 -7.89 -8.54 -18.22
C TYR A 7 -6.97 -7.46 -17.66
N ILE A 8 -6.81 -7.41 -16.35
CA ILE A 8 -5.93 -6.46 -15.68
C ILE A 8 -4.83 -7.19 -14.93
N GLU A 9 -3.58 -6.93 -15.31
CA GLU A 9 -2.39 -7.39 -14.60
C GLU A 9 -1.83 -6.24 -13.75
N THR A 10 -1.84 -6.41 -12.41
CA THR A 10 -1.49 -5.33 -11.46
C THR A 10 -0.14 -5.53 -10.82
N TYR A 11 0.72 -4.54 -10.93
CA TYR A 11 2.00 -4.47 -10.25
C TYR A 11 2.01 -3.32 -9.23
N GLY A 12 2.57 -3.57 -8.03
CA GLY A 12 2.90 -2.48 -7.11
C GLY A 12 2.14 -2.44 -5.80
N CYS A 13 1.87 -1.23 -5.32
CA CYS A 13 1.37 -0.94 -3.99
C CYS A 13 -0.16 -1.00 -3.89
N THR A 14 -0.69 -0.68 -2.70
CA THR A 14 -2.15 -0.63 -2.47
C THR A 14 -2.84 0.39 -3.37
N SER A 15 -2.21 1.54 -3.66
CA SER A 15 -2.77 2.53 -4.60
C SER A 15 -2.92 1.97 -6.01
N ASN A 16 -1.94 1.20 -6.52
CA ASN A 16 -2.08 0.53 -7.82
C ASN A 16 -3.21 -0.52 -7.82
N LYS A 17 -3.42 -1.22 -6.70
CA LYS A 17 -4.56 -2.14 -6.57
C LYS A 17 -5.89 -1.38 -6.60
N ALA A 18 -5.98 -0.22 -5.94
CA ALA A 18 -7.15 0.66 -6.03
C ALA A 18 -7.39 1.12 -7.47
N ASP A 19 -6.35 1.58 -8.17
CA ASP A 19 -6.44 1.98 -9.57
C ASP A 19 -7.00 0.86 -10.45
N SER A 20 -6.53 -0.39 -10.26
CA SER A 20 -7.04 -1.54 -11.02
C SER A 20 -8.51 -1.85 -10.73
N LEU A 21 -8.95 -1.74 -9.48
CA LEU A 21 -10.36 -1.90 -9.11
C LEU A 21 -11.23 -0.82 -9.78
N ILE A 22 -10.76 0.43 -9.78
CA ILE A 22 -11.44 1.56 -10.41
C ILE A 22 -11.54 1.36 -11.92
N ILE A 23 -10.43 1.00 -12.57
CA ILE A 23 -10.40 0.67 -14.01
C ILE A 23 -11.40 -0.44 -14.32
N SER A 24 -11.38 -1.54 -13.56
CA SER A 24 -12.31 -2.65 -13.74
C SER A 24 -13.76 -2.19 -13.60
N GLN A 25 -14.07 -1.37 -12.61
CA GLN A 25 -15.43 -0.87 -12.38
C GLN A 25 -15.90 0.05 -13.50
N ILE A 26 -15.07 0.99 -13.95
CA ILE A 26 -15.37 1.88 -15.08
C ILE A 26 -15.69 1.06 -16.34
N LEU A 27 -14.89 0.06 -16.63
CA LEU A 27 -15.09 -0.80 -17.80
C LEU A 27 -16.40 -1.60 -17.69
N LYS A 28 -16.68 -2.19 -16.53
CA LYS A 28 -17.92 -2.94 -16.28
C LYS A 28 -19.16 -2.06 -16.44
N ASN A 29 -19.13 -0.82 -15.91
CA ASN A 29 -20.20 0.14 -16.07
C ASN A 29 -20.45 0.54 -17.53
N ASN A 30 -19.46 0.34 -18.42
CA ASN A 30 -19.52 0.65 -19.85
C ASN A 30 -19.68 -0.59 -20.74
N GLY A 31 -20.12 -1.73 -20.20
CA GLY A 31 -20.47 -2.94 -20.96
C GLY A 31 -19.28 -3.84 -21.31
N PHE A 32 -18.09 -3.60 -20.75
CA PHE A 32 -16.96 -4.52 -20.84
C PHE A 32 -17.04 -5.57 -19.73
N ARG A 33 -16.48 -6.77 -19.97
CA ARG A 33 -16.45 -7.88 -19.01
C ARG A 33 -15.03 -8.33 -18.72
N GLU A 34 -14.75 -8.54 -17.45
CA GLU A 34 -13.48 -9.09 -16.98
C GLU A 34 -13.40 -10.58 -17.34
N SER A 35 -12.25 -11.04 -17.80
CA SER A 35 -12.03 -12.41 -18.25
C SER A 35 -10.63 -12.90 -17.85
N THR A 36 -10.29 -14.11 -18.29
CA THR A 36 -8.92 -14.63 -18.18
C THR A 36 -8.00 -13.88 -19.16
N PHE A 37 -6.69 -14.02 -18.98
CA PHE A 37 -5.70 -13.46 -19.90
C PHE A 37 -5.86 -14.02 -21.32
N GLU A 38 -6.15 -15.30 -21.41
CA GLU A 38 -6.28 -16.04 -22.68
C GLU A 38 -7.46 -15.54 -23.51
N ASP A 39 -8.61 -15.29 -22.86
CA ASP A 39 -9.85 -14.88 -23.52
C ASP A 39 -9.93 -13.37 -23.77
N ALA A 40 -9.13 -12.59 -23.07
CA ALA A 40 -9.22 -11.14 -23.12
C ALA A 40 -8.75 -10.55 -24.44
N THR A 41 -9.56 -9.63 -24.98
CA THR A 41 -9.21 -8.76 -26.10
C THR A 41 -8.28 -7.63 -25.65
N PHE A 42 -8.54 -7.05 -24.49
CA PHE A 42 -7.76 -5.94 -23.92
C PHE A 42 -6.97 -6.41 -22.71
N ILE A 43 -5.66 -6.30 -22.78
CA ILE A 43 -4.74 -6.61 -21.67
C ILE A 43 -4.22 -5.30 -21.10
N ILE A 44 -4.68 -4.97 -19.91
CA ILE A 44 -4.30 -3.75 -19.19
C ILE A 44 -3.21 -4.07 -18.17
N ILE A 45 -2.03 -3.47 -18.34
CA ILE A 45 -0.89 -3.68 -17.45
C ILE A 45 -0.73 -2.45 -16.58
N ASN A 46 -1.21 -2.54 -15.34
CA ASN A 46 -1.09 -1.48 -14.35
C ASN A 46 0.28 -1.57 -13.66
N THR A 47 1.13 -0.59 -13.94
CA THR A 47 2.56 -0.60 -13.65
C THR A 47 2.93 0.19 -12.40
N CYS A 48 4.03 -0.20 -11.75
CA CYS A 48 4.58 0.46 -10.56
C CYS A 48 6.00 0.97 -10.81
N ALA A 49 6.32 2.11 -10.16
CA ALA A 49 7.62 2.78 -10.29
C ALA A 49 8.44 2.82 -8.99
N VAL A 50 7.94 2.29 -7.88
CA VAL A 50 8.58 2.47 -6.56
C VAL A 50 9.87 1.67 -6.41
N LYS A 51 9.87 0.38 -6.78
CA LYS A 51 11.01 -0.52 -6.59
C LYS A 51 11.59 -0.99 -7.92
N GLN A 52 12.92 -0.94 -8.04
CA GLN A 52 13.64 -1.41 -9.24
C GLN A 52 13.32 -2.87 -9.59
N GLN A 53 13.19 -3.72 -8.58
CA GLN A 53 12.85 -5.14 -8.80
C GLN A 53 11.48 -5.30 -9.49
N THR A 54 10.49 -4.47 -9.11
CA THR A 54 9.17 -4.48 -9.72
C THR A 54 9.24 -3.94 -11.15
N GLU A 55 10.00 -2.86 -11.37
CA GLU A 55 10.26 -2.33 -12.71
C GLU A 55 10.90 -3.37 -13.63
N ASN A 56 11.92 -4.09 -13.15
CA ASN A 56 12.56 -5.14 -13.93
C ASN A 56 11.59 -6.27 -14.31
N LYS A 57 10.71 -6.68 -13.38
CA LYS A 57 9.64 -7.65 -13.68
C LYS A 57 8.69 -7.15 -14.76
N ILE A 58 8.28 -5.87 -14.68
CA ILE A 58 7.40 -5.25 -15.67
C ILE A 58 8.09 -5.20 -17.04
N LYS A 59 9.35 -4.76 -17.11
CA LYS A 59 10.12 -4.72 -18.35
C LYS A 59 10.23 -6.09 -19.00
N ALA A 60 10.55 -7.13 -18.21
CA ALA A 60 10.63 -8.50 -18.70
C ALA A 60 9.26 -8.98 -19.22
N ARG A 61 8.17 -8.64 -18.50
CA ARG A 61 6.81 -9.01 -18.91
C ARG A 61 6.40 -8.34 -20.22
N LEU A 62 6.64 -7.03 -20.37
CA LEU A 62 6.33 -6.30 -21.60
C LEU A 62 7.07 -6.88 -22.82
N LYS A 63 8.36 -7.18 -22.66
CA LYS A 63 9.16 -7.81 -23.70
C LYS A 63 8.65 -9.22 -24.07
N LEU A 64 8.27 -10.02 -23.08
CA LEU A 64 7.67 -11.34 -23.28
C LEU A 64 6.36 -11.22 -24.07
N LEU A 65 5.47 -10.33 -23.67
CA LEU A 65 4.18 -10.11 -24.32
C LEU A 65 4.38 -9.66 -25.78
N TYR A 66 5.33 -8.75 -26.03
CA TYR A 66 5.66 -8.36 -27.42
C TYR A 66 6.13 -9.55 -28.24
N ASN A 67 7.10 -10.32 -27.75
CA ASN A 67 7.65 -11.45 -28.49
C ASN A 67 6.60 -12.52 -28.80
N GLN A 68 5.69 -12.77 -27.86
CA GLN A 68 4.68 -13.81 -27.99
C GLN A 68 3.51 -13.38 -28.89
N TYR A 69 3.10 -12.12 -28.82
CA TYR A 69 1.84 -11.64 -29.44
C TYR A 69 2.04 -10.61 -30.56
N LYS A 70 3.28 -10.33 -31.01
CA LYS A 70 3.54 -9.31 -32.04
C LYS A 70 2.89 -9.59 -33.39
N HIS A 71 2.55 -10.87 -33.69
CA HIS A 71 1.89 -11.30 -34.92
C HIS A 71 0.44 -11.72 -34.71
N GLU A 72 -0.04 -11.73 -33.46
CA GLU A 72 -1.40 -12.13 -33.13
C GLU A 72 -2.37 -10.96 -33.31
N LYS A 73 -3.47 -11.21 -34.02
CA LYS A 73 -4.55 -10.23 -34.18
C LYS A 73 -5.59 -10.42 -33.09
N GLY A 74 -6.15 -9.32 -32.57
CA GLY A 74 -7.26 -9.38 -31.62
C GLY A 74 -6.86 -9.27 -30.15
N LYS A 75 -5.57 -9.15 -29.81
CA LYS A 75 -5.09 -8.80 -28.46
C LYS A 75 -4.44 -7.40 -28.46
N TYR A 76 -4.88 -6.55 -27.55
CA TYR A 76 -4.45 -5.16 -27.45
C TYR A 76 -3.87 -4.86 -26.08
N PHE A 77 -2.62 -4.40 -26.03
CA PHE A 77 -1.89 -4.11 -24.82
C PHE A 77 -2.02 -2.63 -24.45
N ILE A 78 -2.54 -2.36 -23.26
CA ILE A 78 -2.71 -1.02 -22.69
C ILE A 78 -1.82 -0.91 -21.46
N ILE A 79 -0.94 0.08 -21.44
CA ILE A 79 0.00 0.32 -20.33
C ILE A 79 -0.56 1.45 -19.48
N ALA A 80 -0.80 1.16 -18.21
CA ALA A 80 -1.29 2.12 -17.22
C ALA A 80 -0.37 2.18 -16.00
N GLY A 81 -0.66 3.06 -15.07
CA GLY A 81 0.04 3.14 -13.78
C GLY A 81 1.21 4.11 -13.78
N CYS A 82 2.08 3.98 -12.77
CA CYS A 82 3.11 4.98 -12.50
C CYS A 82 4.29 4.97 -13.49
N LEU A 83 4.65 3.80 -14.04
CA LEU A 83 5.93 3.64 -14.73
C LEU A 83 6.09 4.52 -15.98
N PRO A 84 5.08 4.72 -16.84
CA PRO A 84 5.19 5.58 -18.02
C PRO A 84 5.50 7.05 -17.67
N HIS A 85 5.12 7.51 -16.48
CA HIS A 85 5.07 8.93 -16.12
C HIS A 85 6.16 9.37 -15.11
N ILE A 86 7.12 8.49 -14.78
CA ILE A 86 8.21 8.84 -13.84
C ILE A 86 9.25 9.81 -14.42
N ASP A 87 9.37 9.82 -15.74
CA ASP A 87 10.33 10.65 -16.49
C ASP A 87 9.81 10.82 -17.91
N SER A 88 10.01 11.98 -18.51
CA SER A 88 9.55 12.31 -19.88
C SER A 88 10.07 11.35 -20.95
N ASN A 89 11.23 10.71 -20.72
CA ASN A 89 11.81 9.75 -21.65
C ASN A 89 11.32 8.31 -21.43
N TYR A 90 10.61 8.04 -20.31
CA TYR A 90 10.26 6.65 -19.96
C TYR A 90 9.22 6.06 -20.92
N ILE A 91 8.37 6.86 -21.50
CA ILE A 91 7.46 6.44 -22.59
C ILE A 91 8.25 5.86 -23.77
N LYS A 92 9.43 6.43 -24.12
CA LYS A 92 10.31 5.88 -25.18
C LYS A 92 10.82 4.48 -24.82
N VAL A 93 11.14 4.25 -23.54
CA VAL A 93 11.56 2.92 -23.06
C VAL A 93 10.43 1.91 -23.24
N ILE A 94 9.20 2.27 -22.87
CA ILE A 94 8.03 1.39 -23.03
C ILE A 94 7.78 1.10 -24.50
N LYS A 95 7.80 2.13 -25.37
CA LYS A 95 7.66 1.96 -26.83
C LYS A 95 8.69 1.02 -27.43
N HIS A 96 9.91 1.02 -26.92
CA HIS A 96 10.95 0.09 -27.35
C HIS A 96 10.69 -1.36 -26.88
N LEU A 97 10.13 -1.53 -25.67
CA LEU A 97 9.86 -2.86 -25.09
C LEU A 97 8.62 -3.54 -25.70
N ILE A 98 7.62 -2.75 -26.08
CA ILE A 98 6.36 -3.22 -26.66
C ILE A 98 5.89 -2.25 -27.76
N PRO A 99 6.50 -2.27 -28.96
CA PRO A 99 6.20 -1.31 -30.04
C PRO A 99 4.74 -1.38 -30.54
N ASN A 100 4.09 -2.50 -30.39
CA ASN A 100 2.69 -2.73 -30.78
C ASN A 100 1.68 -2.44 -29.68
N TYR A 101 2.05 -1.62 -28.67
CA TYR A 101 1.08 -1.22 -27.64
C TYR A 101 -0.12 -0.49 -28.28
N ALA A 102 -1.31 -0.70 -27.72
CA ALA A 102 -2.53 -0.06 -28.21
C ALA A 102 -2.69 1.35 -27.61
N ALA A 103 -2.46 1.48 -26.29
CA ALA A 103 -2.52 2.76 -25.59
C ALA A 103 -1.56 2.82 -24.39
N ILE A 104 -1.15 4.05 -24.03
CA ILE A 104 -0.55 4.38 -22.73
C ILE A 104 -1.48 5.37 -22.05
N LEU A 105 -1.91 5.03 -20.82
CA LEU A 105 -2.88 5.78 -20.04
C LEU A 105 -2.21 6.54 -18.91
N ASP A 106 -2.62 7.78 -18.72
CA ASP A 106 -2.35 8.53 -17.50
C ASP A 106 -3.26 8.04 -16.35
N LEU A 107 -2.80 8.23 -15.12
CA LEU A 107 -3.49 7.84 -13.90
C LEU A 107 -4.78 8.64 -13.64
N ASP A 108 -4.88 9.84 -14.20
CA ASP A 108 -6.01 10.75 -13.99
C ASP A 108 -7.12 10.61 -15.05
N ASN A 109 -6.93 9.76 -16.08
CA ASN A 109 -7.83 9.68 -17.25
C ASN A 109 -8.52 8.32 -17.39
N PHE A 110 -8.78 7.62 -16.28
CA PHE A 110 -9.44 6.30 -16.34
C PHE A 110 -10.85 6.34 -16.94
N GLU A 111 -11.56 7.45 -16.78
CA GLU A 111 -12.89 7.67 -17.35
C GLU A 111 -12.89 7.65 -18.87
N LEU A 112 -11.80 8.03 -19.51
CA LEU A 112 -11.65 7.99 -20.96
C LEU A 112 -11.40 6.57 -21.51
N LEU A 113 -11.07 5.61 -20.62
CA LEU A 113 -10.70 4.27 -21.06
C LEU A 113 -11.75 3.57 -21.93
N PRO A 114 -13.07 3.60 -21.63
CA PRO A 114 -14.05 2.99 -22.50
C PRO A 114 -14.06 3.55 -23.92
N SER A 115 -13.88 4.87 -24.09
CA SER A 115 -13.79 5.51 -25.40
C SER A 115 -12.51 5.12 -26.13
N ILE A 116 -11.37 5.01 -25.41
CA ILE A 116 -10.09 4.56 -25.94
C ILE A 116 -10.20 3.13 -26.46
N LEU A 117 -10.86 2.22 -25.72
CA LEU A 117 -11.05 0.84 -26.16
C LEU A 117 -11.87 0.77 -27.45
N LYS A 118 -12.91 1.61 -27.59
CA LYS A 118 -13.68 1.71 -28.84
C LYS A 118 -12.83 2.21 -30.02
N ARG A 119 -11.97 3.20 -29.82
CA ARG A 119 -11.02 3.70 -30.82
C ARG A 119 -10.01 2.61 -31.23
N ILE A 120 -9.56 1.81 -30.29
CA ILE A 120 -8.67 0.66 -30.57
C ILE A 120 -9.39 -0.37 -31.47
N LEU A 121 -10.68 -0.65 -31.21
CA LEU A 121 -11.49 -1.55 -32.05
C LEU A 121 -11.72 -1.01 -33.46
N SER A 122 -11.84 0.32 -33.63
CA SER A 122 -11.93 0.96 -34.95
C SER A 122 -10.59 1.05 -35.70
N GLY A 123 -9.51 0.50 -35.13
CA GLY A 123 -8.20 0.40 -35.80
C GLY A 123 -7.13 1.37 -35.33
N GLU A 124 -7.45 2.29 -34.43
CA GLU A 124 -6.46 3.23 -33.91
C GLU A 124 -5.44 2.54 -32.98
N ARG A 125 -4.17 3.00 -33.07
CA ARG A 125 -3.05 2.43 -32.31
C ARG A 125 -2.16 3.51 -31.76
N ASN A 126 -1.31 3.12 -30.81
CA ASN A 126 -0.31 4.01 -30.19
C ASN A 126 -0.93 5.27 -29.56
N ILE A 127 -2.11 5.13 -28.98
CA ILE A 127 -2.84 6.21 -28.32
C ILE A 127 -2.09 6.59 -27.05
N ASN A 128 -1.75 7.87 -26.91
CA ASN A 128 -1.16 8.43 -25.71
C ASN A 128 -2.08 9.53 -25.19
N ILE A 129 -2.64 9.32 -24.01
CA ILE A 129 -3.48 10.31 -23.35
C ILE A 129 -2.62 11.06 -22.35
N GLN A 130 -2.59 12.38 -22.47
CA GLN A 130 -1.94 13.26 -21.52
C GLN A 130 -2.92 13.67 -20.42
N LYS A 131 -2.36 14.01 -19.26
CA LYS A 131 -3.09 14.46 -18.09
C LYS A 131 -3.90 15.73 -18.38
N GLU A 132 -5.20 15.67 -18.17
CA GLU A 132 -6.08 16.85 -18.30
C GLU A 132 -6.52 17.36 -16.93
N LYS A 133 -7.23 16.54 -16.15
CA LYS A 133 -7.76 16.91 -14.83
C LYS A 133 -7.78 15.69 -13.91
N ALA A 134 -7.41 15.90 -12.65
CA ALA A 134 -7.50 14.84 -11.64
C ALA A 134 -8.96 14.50 -11.36
N THR A 135 -9.31 13.23 -11.50
CA THR A 135 -10.63 12.69 -11.16
C THR A 135 -10.71 12.37 -9.67
N ASP A 136 -11.84 12.66 -9.02
CA ASP A 136 -12.11 12.16 -7.68
C ASP A 136 -12.42 10.65 -7.75
N LYS A 137 -11.39 9.84 -7.56
CA LYS A 137 -11.51 8.38 -7.63
C LYS A 137 -12.42 7.78 -6.54
N ALA A 138 -12.75 8.55 -5.49
CA ALA A 138 -13.67 8.10 -4.45
C ALA A 138 -15.14 8.13 -4.90
N GLU A 139 -15.49 8.84 -5.98
CA GLU A 139 -16.82 8.80 -6.57
C GLU A 139 -17.18 7.43 -7.18
N ILE A 140 -16.16 6.67 -7.56
CA ILE A 140 -16.37 5.39 -8.25
C ILE A 140 -16.60 4.29 -7.21
N LEU A 141 -17.85 3.90 -7.06
CA LEU A 141 -18.24 2.82 -6.15
C LEU A 141 -17.82 1.47 -6.74
N ILE A 142 -16.97 0.76 -6.01
CA ILE A 142 -16.45 -0.54 -6.43
C ILE A 142 -17.43 -1.65 -6.08
N ASN A 143 -17.83 -2.45 -7.07
CA ASN A 143 -18.55 -3.69 -6.84
C ASN A 143 -17.54 -4.83 -6.65
N TYR A 144 -17.41 -5.29 -5.41
CA TYR A 144 -16.52 -6.39 -5.08
C TYR A 144 -17.17 -7.72 -5.44
N PRO A 145 -16.49 -8.60 -6.20
CA PRO A 145 -17.05 -9.91 -6.50
C PRO A 145 -17.06 -10.81 -5.27
N GLY A 146 -18.21 -11.40 -4.96
CA GLY A 146 -18.37 -12.50 -4.01
C GLY A 146 -17.78 -12.24 -2.61
N ASN A 147 -17.00 -13.16 -2.10
CA ASN A 147 -16.52 -13.19 -0.71
C ASN A 147 -15.29 -12.31 -0.44
N LYS A 148 -15.19 -11.12 -1.00
CA LYS A 148 -14.11 -10.18 -0.68
C LYS A 148 -14.30 -9.61 0.72
N ILE A 149 -13.25 -9.68 1.54
CA ILE A 149 -13.26 -9.24 2.93
C ILE A 149 -12.52 -7.92 3.10
N THR A 150 -11.58 -7.63 2.19
CA THR A 150 -10.74 -6.44 2.21
C THR A 150 -11.14 -5.48 1.10
N GLY A 151 -11.54 -4.27 1.49
CA GLY A 151 -11.75 -3.14 0.60
C GLY A 151 -10.55 -2.21 0.58
N ILE A 152 -10.39 -1.47 -0.51
CA ILE A 152 -9.37 -0.43 -0.65
C ILE A 152 -10.07 0.86 -1.01
N LEU A 153 -9.77 1.92 -0.27
CA LEU A 153 -10.40 3.22 -0.41
C LEU A 153 -9.34 4.31 -0.57
N PRO A 154 -9.12 4.84 -1.77
CA PRO A 154 -8.24 5.98 -1.98
C PRO A 154 -8.88 7.23 -1.38
N ILE A 155 -8.08 8.02 -0.65
CA ILE A 155 -8.55 9.29 -0.04
C ILE A 155 -7.90 10.51 -0.69
N SER A 156 -6.78 10.31 -1.37
CA SER A 156 -6.07 11.35 -2.12
C SER A 156 -5.09 10.73 -3.10
N GLU A 157 -4.62 11.53 -4.05
CA GLU A 157 -3.54 11.19 -4.98
C GLU A 157 -2.49 12.28 -5.01
N GLY A 158 -1.25 11.92 -5.40
CA GLY A 158 -0.12 12.83 -5.40
C GLY A 158 0.48 13.04 -4.02
N CYS A 159 1.50 13.91 -3.92
CA CYS A 159 2.25 14.11 -2.68
C CYS A 159 2.75 15.55 -2.56
N LEU A 160 2.70 16.11 -1.33
CA LEU A 160 3.33 17.39 -1.00
C LEU A 160 4.85 17.28 -0.90
N GLY A 161 5.37 16.08 -0.58
CA GLY A 161 6.79 15.84 -0.41
C GLY A 161 7.60 16.10 -1.68
N ALA A 162 8.90 16.40 -1.50
CA ALA A 162 9.87 16.55 -2.59
C ALA A 162 11.14 15.74 -2.27
N CYS A 163 10.95 14.49 -1.82
CA CYS A 163 12.07 13.62 -1.45
C CYS A 163 12.98 13.38 -2.66
N THR A 164 14.29 13.58 -2.48
CA THR A 164 15.29 13.56 -3.57
C THR A 164 15.42 12.23 -4.29
N TYR A 165 14.96 11.15 -3.69
CA TYR A 165 15.00 9.77 -4.23
C TYR A 165 13.69 9.30 -4.85
N CYS A 166 12.60 10.06 -4.69
CA CYS A 166 11.25 9.59 -5.01
C CYS A 166 10.78 10.04 -6.39
N CYS A 167 10.52 9.11 -7.28
CA CYS A 167 9.93 9.36 -8.59
C CYS A 167 8.39 9.30 -8.62
N VAL A 168 7.76 8.92 -7.50
CA VAL A 168 6.30 8.75 -7.44
C VAL A 168 5.56 10.06 -7.67
N LYS A 169 6.08 11.18 -7.17
CA LYS A 169 5.50 12.51 -7.40
C LYS A 169 5.46 12.90 -8.89
N ASN A 170 6.47 12.49 -9.67
CA ASN A 170 6.47 12.74 -11.11
C ASN A 170 5.30 12.01 -11.79
N ALA A 171 4.99 10.79 -11.32
CA ALA A 171 3.92 9.99 -11.90
C ALA A 171 2.53 10.38 -11.40
N ARG A 172 2.39 10.71 -10.10
CA ARG A 172 1.08 10.94 -9.46
C ARG A 172 0.77 12.40 -9.19
N GLY A 173 1.71 13.30 -9.50
CA GLY A 173 1.51 14.74 -9.46
C GLY A 173 1.51 15.36 -8.06
N LYS A 174 0.94 16.56 -7.98
CA LYS A 174 0.69 17.30 -6.74
C LYS A 174 -0.45 16.66 -5.98
N LEU A 175 -0.48 16.87 -4.66
CA LEU A 175 -1.56 16.35 -3.81
C LEU A 175 -2.93 16.91 -4.25
N VAL A 176 -3.85 15.99 -4.47
CA VAL A 176 -5.30 16.23 -4.66
C VAL A 176 -6.03 15.35 -3.67
N CYS A 177 -6.72 15.96 -2.70
CA CYS A 177 -7.57 15.23 -1.74
C CYS A 177 -8.97 15.07 -2.30
N TYR A 178 -9.55 13.90 -2.11
CA TYR A 178 -10.89 13.58 -2.59
C TYR A 178 -11.96 14.08 -1.61
N ASN A 179 -13.17 14.29 -2.12
CA ASN A 179 -14.30 14.78 -1.33
C ASN A 179 -14.63 13.79 -0.20
N PRO A 180 -14.69 14.23 1.07
CA PRO A 180 -14.99 13.37 2.20
C PRO A 180 -16.35 12.68 2.10
N GLU A 181 -17.37 13.30 1.49
CA GLU A 181 -18.68 12.71 1.29
C GLU A 181 -18.61 11.50 0.34
N ASN A 182 -17.85 11.63 -0.75
CA ASN A 182 -17.62 10.54 -1.69
C ASN A 182 -16.87 9.39 -1.02
N ILE A 183 -15.85 9.70 -0.20
CA ILE A 183 -15.07 8.71 0.54
C ILE A 183 -15.96 7.94 1.53
N ILE A 184 -16.81 8.65 2.31
CA ILE A 184 -17.72 8.04 3.29
C ILE A 184 -18.77 7.17 2.59
N THR A 185 -19.38 7.67 1.52
CA THR A 185 -20.36 6.93 0.71
C THR A 185 -19.75 5.65 0.14
N ASN A 186 -18.51 5.74 -0.36
CA ASN A 186 -17.79 4.58 -0.87
C ASN A 186 -17.43 3.57 0.24
N ALA A 187 -17.02 4.06 1.42
CA ALA A 187 -16.78 3.20 2.58
C ALA A 187 -18.06 2.44 2.96
N GLU A 188 -19.17 3.12 3.07
CA GLU A 188 -20.46 2.51 3.41
C GLU A 188 -20.91 1.50 2.34
N SER A 189 -20.76 1.84 1.06
CA SER A 189 -21.04 0.93 -0.05
C SER A 189 -20.23 -0.36 0.03
N GLN A 190 -18.94 -0.28 0.37
CA GLN A 190 -18.08 -1.45 0.56
C GLN A 190 -18.56 -2.30 1.76
N LEU A 191 -18.93 -1.67 2.88
CA LEU A 191 -19.41 -2.36 4.09
C LEU A 191 -20.75 -3.06 3.83
N LYS A 192 -21.69 -2.44 3.10
CA LYS A 192 -22.94 -3.06 2.64
C LYS A 192 -22.72 -4.33 1.80
N GLN A 193 -21.63 -4.40 1.06
CA GLN A 193 -21.22 -5.57 0.28
C GLN A 193 -20.52 -6.68 1.11
N GLY A 194 -20.39 -6.50 2.43
CA GLY A 194 -19.80 -7.49 3.32
C GLY A 194 -18.28 -7.33 3.57
N ILE A 195 -17.66 -6.25 3.09
CA ILE A 195 -16.28 -5.92 3.44
C ILE A 195 -16.15 -5.77 4.96
N LYS A 196 -15.11 -6.37 5.55
CA LYS A 196 -14.84 -6.38 6.99
C LYS A 196 -13.55 -5.66 7.40
N GLN A 197 -12.72 -5.29 6.44
CA GLN A 197 -11.62 -4.34 6.67
C GLN A 197 -11.45 -3.42 5.46
N ILE A 198 -11.26 -2.14 5.71
CA ILE A 198 -11.01 -1.11 4.69
C ILE A 198 -9.59 -0.57 4.85
N TYR A 199 -8.83 -0.52 3.76
CA TYR A 199 -7.52 0.12 3.71
C TYR A 199 -7.65 1.50 3.10
N LEU A 200 -7.56 2.56 3.94
CA LEU A 200 -7.38 3.91 3.42
C LEU A 200 -6.00 4.00 2.76
N THR A 201 -5.96 4.51 1.56
CA THR A 201 -4.71 4.58 0.80
C THR A 201 -4.52 5.94 0.13
N SER A 202 -3.27 6.39 0.14
CA SER A 202 -2.74 7.49 -0.66
C SER A 202 -1.22 7.36 -0.72
N GLN A 203 -0.53 8.31 -1.35
CA GLN A 203 0.93 8.41 -1.28
C GLN A 203 1.40 8.87 0.09
N ASP A 204 0.56 9.64 0.79
CA ASP A 204 0.78 10.08 2.17
C ASP A 204 -0.59 10.45 2.79
N CYS A 205 -1.13 9.56 3.63
CA CYS A 205 -2.44 9.81 4.26
C CYS A 205 -2.41 10.97 5.25
N SER A 206 -1.25 11.27 5.86
CA SER A 206 -1.13 12.32 6.86
C SER A 206 -1.35 13.74 6.32
N THR A 207 -1.32 13.89 4.99
CA THR A 207 -1.51 15.19 4.32
C THR A 207 -2.94 15.41 3.85
N TYR A 208 -3.86 14.48 4.13
CA TYR A 208 -5.26 14.64 3.75
C TYR A 208 -5.87 15.88 4.41
N ARG A 209 -6.34 16.78 3.57
CA ARG A 209 -7.13 17.95 3.96
C ARG A 209 -8.03 18.35 2.78
N PHE A 210 -9.32 18.32 3.00
CA PHE A 210 -10.31 18.81 2.04
C PHE A 210 -11.08 19.95 2.68
N ASN A 211 -10.86 21.18 2.21
CA ASN A 211 -11.33 22.41 2.88
C ASN A 211 -10.88 22.43 4.36
N THR A 212 -11.82 22.36 5.28
CA THR A 212 -11.58 22.31 6.73
C THR A 212 -11.43 20.92 7.28
N ILE A 213 -11.89 19.88 6.55
CA ILE A 213 -11.90 18.48 7.02
C ILE A 213 -10.49 17.89 6.95
N THR A 214 -10.02 17.46 8.11
CA THR A 214 -8.70 16.81 8.29
C THR A 214 -8.80 15.29 8.32
N LEU A 215 -7.65 14.59 8.31
CA LEU A 215 -7.63 13.12 8.32
C LEU A 215 -8.38 12.52 9.52
N ASP A 216 -8.18 13.08 10.72
CA ASP A 216 -8.81 12.56 11.95
C ASP A 216 -10.33 12.74 11.93
N GLU A 217 -10.83 13.83 11.37
CA GLU A 217 -12.27 14.06 11.20
C GLU A 217 -12.87 13.11 10.17
N LEU A 218 -12.19 12.90 9.03
CA LEU A 218 -12.60 11.91 8.03
C LEU A 218 -12.65 10.50 8.63
N VAL A 219 -11.59 10.10 9.32
CA VAL A 219 -11.48 8.76 9.94
C VAL A 219 -12.53 8.59 11.04
N SER A 220 -12.83 9.63 11.83
CA SER A 220 -13.92 9.60 12.81
C SER A 220 -15.27 9.33 12.17
N LYS A 221 -15.62 10.06 11.10
CA LYS A 221 -16.88 9.85 10.36
C LYS A 221 -17.01 8.45 9.78
N ILE A 222 -15.92 7.87 9.25
CA ILE A 222 -15.93 6.47 8.77
C ILE A 222 -16.06 5.50 9.94
N ASN A 223 -15.39 5.75 11.08
CA ASN A 223 -15.49 4.93 12.28
C ASN A 223 -16.93 4.89 12.83
N ASP A 224 -17.69 5.96 12.66
CA ASP A 224 -19.06 6.07 13.18
C ASP A 224 -20.10 5.32 12.32
N LEU A 225 -19.74 4.80 11.15
CA LEU A 225 -20.62 3.95 10.35
C LEU A 225 -21.03 2.71 11.14
N ASP A 226 -22.35 2.39 11.15
CA ASP A 226 -22.92 1.29 11.96
C ASP A 226 -22.67 -0.10 11.34
N TYR A 227 -21.39 -0.47 11.27
CA TYR A 227 -20.92 -1.78 10.78
C TYR A 227 -19.78 -2.29 11.68
N GLN A 228 -19.64 -3.61 11.76
CA GLN A 228 -18.49 -4.25 12.38
C GLN A 228 -17.38 -4.46 11.35
N PHE A 229 -16.30 -3.68 11.46
CA PHE A 229 -15.16 -3.73 10.54
C PHE A 229 -13.88 -3.17 11.18
N PHE A 230 -12.77 -3.35 10.51
CA PHE A 230 -11.52 -2.67 10.84
C PHE A 230 -11.11 -1.68 9.76
N LEU A 231 -10.52 -0.56 10.20
CA LEU A 231 -9.98 0.48 9.33
C LEU A 231 -8.44 0.53 9.47
N ARG A 232 -7.74 0.35 8.36
CA ARG A 232 -6.29 0.51 8.31
C ARG A 232 -5.94 1.84 7.68
N ILE A 233 -5.22 2.68 8.43
CA ILE A 233 -4.65 3.91 7.90
C ILE A 233 -3.42 3.59 7.07
N GLY A 234 -3.29 4.19 5.88
CA GLY A 234 -2.13 4.07 5.03
C GLY A 234 -0.89 4.70 5.67
N MET A 235 0.19 4.89 4.89
CA MET A 235 1.42 5.44 5.45
C MET A 235 1.25 6.90 5.86
N LEU A 236 1.91 7.28 6.97
CA LEU A 236 1.96 8.62 7.51
C LEU A 236 3.41 9.13 7.47
N ASN A 237 3.64 10.28 6.87
CA ASN A 237 4.97 10.88 6.83
C ASN A 237 5.40 11.33 8.25
N PRO A 238 6.61 11.00 8.72
CA PRO A 238 7.12 11.41 10.04
C PRO A 238 6.97 12.90 10.33
N ARG A 239 7.22 13.77 9.37
CA ARG A 239 7.03 15.23 9.53
C ARG A 239 5.60 15.54 9.99
N PHE A 240 4.60 15.07 9.26
CA PHE A 240 3.21 15.38 9.57
C PHE A 240 2.71 14.65 10.81
N LEU A 241 3.28 13.48 11.14
CA LEU A 241 3.05 12.83 12.43
C LEU A 241 3.52 13.73 13.59
N ILE A 242 4.68 14.39 13.45
CA ILE A 242 5.19 15.33 14.44
C ILE A 242 4.28 16.56 14.50
N ASP A 243 4.02 17.20 13.36
CA ASP A 243 3.30 18.47 13.24
C ASP A 243 1.82 18.34 13.70
N HIS A 244 1.18 17.17 13.44
CA HIS A 244 -0.23 16.92 13.75
C HIS A 244 -0.45 15.82 14.79
N PHE A 245 0.45 15.71 15.75
CA PHE A 245 0.46 14.64 16.74
C PHE A 245 -0.87 14.42 17.46
N GLY A 246 -1.60 15.51 17.80
CA GLY A 246 -2.93 15.44 18.42
C GLY A 246 -3.96 14.69 17.57
N GLN A 247 -3.97 14.95 16.27
CA GLN A 247 -4.85 14.27 15.30
C GLN A 247 -4.52 12.78 15.20
N ILE A 248 -3.23 12.44 15.17
CA ILE A 248 -2.77 11.05 15.11
C ILE A 248 -3.20 10.27 16.36
N LYS A 249 -3.06 10.89 17.55
CA LYS A 249 -3.57 10.29 18.81
C LYS A 249 -5.07 10.03 18.76
N LYS A 250 -5.86 10.98 18.25
CA LYS A 250 -7.31 10.84 18.11
C LYS A 250 -7.65 9.67 17.18
N ILE A 251 -6.98 9.53 16.04
CA ILE A 251 -7.18 8.41 15.09
C ILE A 251 -6.98 7.06 15.79
N TYR A 252 -5.84 6.87 16.48
CA TYR A 252 -5.55 5.58 17.13
C TYR A 252 -6.35 5.34 18.42
N SER A 253 -7.13 6.34 18.88
CA SER A 253 -8.11 6.16 19.98
C SER A 253 -9.43 5.58 19.51
N LEU A 254 -9.73 5.58 18.21
CA LEU A 254 -10.96 5.08 17.63
C LEU A 254 -10.98 3.53 17.65
N ASN A 255 -12.16 2.97 17.96
CA ASN A 255 -12.31 1.54 18.26
C ASN A 255 -12.21 0.62 17.02
N LYS A 256 -12.54 1.12 15.82
CA LYS A 256 -12.47 0.35 14.56
C LYS A 256 -11.15 0.54 13.82
N VAL A 257 -10.27 1.45 14.27
CA VAL A 257 -8.96 1.66 13.66
C VAL A 257 -7.98 0.60 14.19
N TYR A 258 -7.32 -0.10 13.27
CA TYR A 258 -6.22 -1.00 13.65
C TYR A 258 -5.14 -0.24 14.42
N ASN A 259 -4.66 -0.80 15.52
CA ASN A 259 -3.45 -0.32 16.20
C ASN A 259 -2.21 -0.65 15.35
N PHE A 260 -2.13 -0.01 14.19
CA PHE A 260 -1.08 -0.20 13.20
C PHE A 260 -0.66 1.13 12.60
N LEU A 261 0.56 1.55 12.90
CA LEU A 261 1.17 2.77 12.41
C LEU A 261 2.23 2.45 11.36
N HIS A 262 2.04 2.89 10.11
CA HIS A 262 3.07 2.85 9.09
C HIS A 262 3.71 4.22 8.93
N VAL A 263 4.94 4.36 9.42
CA VAL A 263 5.71 5.60 9.44
C VAL A 263 7.09 5.38 8.80
N PRO A 264 7.27 5.65 7.49
CA PRO A 264 8.52 5.40 6.78
C PRO A 264 9.60 6.44 7.15
N ILE A 265 10.50 6.10 8.05
CA ILE A 265 11.54 7.01 8.59
C ILE A 265 12.65 7.24 7.57
N GLN A 266 13.06 6.21 6.84
CA GLN A 266 14.06 6.19 5.77
C GLN A 266 15.52 6.20 6.25
N SER A 267 15.90 6.96 7.28
CA SER A 267 17.24 6.99 7.87
C SER A 267 17.18 7.42 9.34
N GLY A 268 18.11 6.93 10.15
CA GLY A 268 18.31 7.39 11.54
C GLY A 268 19.22 8.61 11.66
N SER A 269 19.76 9.12 10.56
CA SER A 269 20.67 10.27 10.55
C SER A 269 19.96 11.53 10.03
N ASP A 270 19.96 12.58 10.83
CA ASP A 270 19.46 13.90 10.42
C ASP A 270 20.23 14.46 9.21
N HIS A 271 21.52 14.14 9.08
CA HIS A 271 22.33 14.49 7.90
C HIS A 271 21.75 13.84 6.63
N VAL A 272 21.54 12.53 6.65
CA VAL A 272 20.97 11.80 5.50
C VAL A 272 19.54 12.24 5.22
N LEU A 273 18.72 12.47 6.25
CA LEU A 273 17.36 13.02 6.08
C LEU A 273 17.36 14.37 5.39
N LYS A 274 18.31 15.24 5.70
CA LYS A 274 18.50 16.52 5.00
C LYS A 274 18.86 16.29 3.52
N LEU A 275 19.77 15.38 3.20
CA LEU A 275 20.10 15.00 1.82
C LEU A 275 18.90 14.40 1.08
N MET A 276 18.05 13.65 1.78
CA MET A 276 16.79 13.09 1.27
C MET A 276 15.68 14.14 1.08
N ASN A 277 15.91 15.38 1.50
CA ASN A 277 14.88 16.44 1.58
C ASN A 277 13.68 16.03 2.45
N ARG A 278 13.97 15.51 3.66
CA ARG A 278 12.98 15.13 4.67
C ARG A 278 13.15 16.03 5.91
N PRO A 279 12.38 17.14 6.00
CA PRO A 279 12.60 18.20 6.98
C PRO A 279 11.99 17.86 8.34
N TYR A 280 12.52 16.88 9.03
CA TYR A 280 12.23 16.58 10.45
C TYR A 280 13.49 16.04 11.14
N LYS A 281 13.49 16.02 12.46
CA LYS A 281 14.57 15.50 13.28
C LYS A 281 14.22 14.17 13.93
N ILE A 282 15.20 13.29 14.05
CA ILE A 282 15.02 11.97 14.67
C ILE A 282 14.64 12.10 16.15
N ALA A 283 15.20 13.08 16.86
CA ALA A 283 14.87 13.32 18.28
C ALA A 283 13.38 13.63 18.49
N ASP A 284 12.81 14.52 17.66
CA ASP A 284 11.40 14.89 17.74
C ASP A 284 10.49 13.68 17.42
N LEU A 285 10.87 12.91 16.39
CA LEU A 285 10.12 11.71 16.03
C LEU A 285 10.17 10.66 17.14
N LYS A 286 11.34 10.40 17.73
CA LYS A 286 11.48 9.48 18.87
C LYS A 286 10.55 9.86 20.02
N GLN A 287 10.53 11.14 20.41
CA GLN A 287 9.63 11.64 21.46
C GLN A 287 8.16 11.32 21.15
N LYS A 288 7.71 11.54 19.90
CA LYS A 288 6.31 11.29 19.53
C LYS A 288 5.98 9.79 19.48
N LEU A 289 6.92 8.97 19.02
CA LEU A 289 6.73 7.51 18.99
C LEU A 289 6.68 6.92 20.41
N ASP A 290 7.51 7.41 21.34
CA ASP A 290 7.44 7.02 22.75
C ASP A 290 6.08 7.37 23.38
N LEU A 291 5.58 8.57 23.13
CA LEU A 291 4.28 8.99 23.63
C LEU A 291 3.15 8.11 23.05
N LEU A 292 3.22 7.74 21.77
CA LEU A 292 2.25 6.84 21.16
C LEU A 292 2.32 5.44 21.79
N ARG A 293 3.51 4.86 21.97
CA ARG A 293 3.66 3.54 22.59
C ARG A 293 3.19 3.52 24.05
N LYS A 294 3.45 4.58 24.81
CA LYS A 294 2.94 4.72 26.18
C LYS A 294 1.40 4.74 26.21
N GLN A 295 0.77 5.44 25.27
CA GLN A 295 -0.69 5.52 25.19
C GLN A 295 -1.32 4.27 24.58
N PHE A 296 -0.64 3.65 23.61
CA PHE A 296 -1.09 2.48 22.87
C PHE A 296 -0.04 1.35 22.92
N PRO A 297 0.08 0.62 24.05
CA PRO A 297 1.15 -0.36 24.26
C PRO A 297 1.20 -1.50 23.22
N THR A 298 0.07 -1.79 22.56
CA THR A 298 -0.05 -2.81 21.52
C THR A 298 0.07 -2.26 20.10
N LEU A 299 0.50 -0.99 19.94
CA LEU A 299 0.67 -0.36 18.64
C LEU A 299 1.77 -1.06 17.83
N THR A 300 1.38 -1.71 16.76
CA THR A 300 2.31 -2.27 15.76
C THR A 300 2.89 -1.14 14.91
N ILE A 301 4.19 -0.93 14.97
CA ILE A 301 4.90 0.05 14.15
C ILE A 301 5.53 -0.63 12.95
N SER A 302 5.20 -0.13 11.77
CA SER A 302 5.85 -0.46 10.50
C SER A 302 6.68 0.72 10.02
N THR A 303 7.94 0.47 9.67
CA THR A 303 8.82 1.51 9.12
C THR A 303 9.63 1.02 7.93
N ASP A 304 10.12 1.98 7.15
CA ASP A 304 10.98 1.75 5.99
C ASP A 304 12.34 2.43 6.24
N ILE A 305 13.42 1.74 5.89
CA ILE A 305 14.78 2.26 5.91
C ILE A 305 15.42 2.05 4.53
N ILE A 306 16.06 3.09 4.02
CA ILE A 306 16.87 3.04 2.80
C ILE A 306 18.34 2.94 3.22
N THR A 307 19.01 1.86 2.87
CA THR A 307 20.45 1.69 3.09
C THR A 307 21.24 2.13 1.89
N GLY A 308 22.38 2.82 2.12
CA GLY A 308 23.28 3.24 1.07
C GLY A 308 22.77 4.41 0.23
N PHE A 309 22.04 5.32 0.85
CA PHE A 309 21.68 6.59 0.20
C PHE A 309 22.97 7.38 -0.12
N PRO A 310 23.05 8.06 -1.28
CA PRO A 310 24.22 8.87 -1.64
C PRO A 310 24.59 9.87 -0.55
N GLY A 311 25.86 9.83 -0.10
CA GLY A 311 26.35 10.64 1.00
C GLY A 311 26.18 10.04 2.40
N GLU A 312 25.59 8.84 2.55
CA GLU A 312 25.48 8.14 3.81
C GLU A 312 26.86 7.62 4.26
N SER A 313 27.44 8.19 5.32
CA SER A 313 28.69 7.74 5.95
C SER A 313 28.47 6.47 6.78
N GLU A 314 29.56 5.89 7.33
CA GLU A 314 29.44 4.78 8.28
C GLU A 314 28.80 5.22 9.60
N GLU A 315 29.11 6.43 10.04
CA GLU A 315 28.48 7.02 11.24
C GLU A 315 26.97 7.26 11.03
N ASP A 316 26.57 7.71 9.85
CA ASP A 316 25.15 7.88 9.51
C ASP A 316 24.40 6.53 9.52
N PHE A 317 25.04 5.50 8.97
CA PHE A 317 24.47 4.14 9.01
C PHE A 317 24.36 3.62 10.44
N LYS A 318 25.37 3.86 11.30
CA LYS A 318 25.32 3.50 12.72
C LYS A 318 24.12 4.15 13.42
N LYS A 319 23.83 5.42 13.16
CA LYS A 319 22.62 6.10 13.69
C LYS A 319 21.32 5.42 13.21
N SER A 320 21.28 4.91 12.00
CA SER A 320 20.14 4.14 11.50
C SER A 320 20.01 2.78 12.20
N TYR A 321 21.13 2.12 12.48
CA TYR A 321 21.17 0.88 13.28
C TYR A 321 20.64 1.13 14.70
N GLU A 322 21.19 2.13 15.41
CA GLU A 322 20.79 2.53 16.77
C GLU A 322 19.30 2.94 16.85
N LEU A 323 18.80 3.60 15.80
CA LEU A 323 17.37 3.92 15.71
C LEU A 323 16.51 2.65 15.67
N ILE A 324 16.86 1.66 14.86
CA ILE A 324 16.09 0.41 14.74
C ILE A 324 16.22 -0.44 16.00
N GLU A 325 17.40 -0.48 16.62
CA GLU A 325 17.64 -1.16 17.90
C GLU A 325 16.77 -0.55 19.02
N TRP A 326 16.68 0.80 19.08
CA TRP A 326 15.82 1.49 20.02
C TRP A 326 14.32 1.34 19.72
N LEU A 327 13.92 1.52 18.44
CA LEU A 327 12.50 1.50 18.05
C LEU A 327 11.91 0.11 18.10
N GLN A 328 12.68 -0.92 17.74
CA GLN A 328 12.23 -2.31 17.59
C GLN A 328 10.88 -2.38 16.85
N PRO A 329 10.78 -1.89 15.60
CA PRO A 329 9.53 -1.94 14.87
C PRO A 329 9.11 -3.39 14.61
N GLU A 330 7.83 -3.68 14.67
CA GLU A 330 7.27 -5.00 14.39
C GLU A 330 7.34 -5.36 12.89
N ILE A 331 7.40 -4.36 12.03
CA ILE A 331 7.58 -4.54 10.59
C ILE A 331 8.67 -3.57 10.12
N LEU A 332 9.74 -4.11 9.56
CA LEU A 332 10.85 -3.34 9.02
C LEU A 332 11.04 -3.65 7.52
N ASN A 333 10.79 -2.66 6.68
CA ASN A 333 11.06 -2.74 5.25
C ASN A 333 12.43 -2.12 4.95
N ILE A 334 13.42 -2.95 4.63
CA ILE A 334 14.76 -2.50 4.27
C ILE A 334 14.86 -2.44 2.75
N SER A 335 15.13 -1.25 2.23
CA SER A 335 15.34 -1.00 0.81
C SER A 335 16.79 -0.60 0.55
N LYS A 336 17.45 -1.31 -0.35
CA LYS A 336 18.73 -0.87 -0.89
C LYS A 336 18.49 0.31 -1.82
N PHE A 337 19.25 1.40 -1.63
CA PHE A 337 19.12 2.54 -2.54
C PHE A 337 19.40 2.11 -3.98
N THR A 338 18.57 2.58 -4.88
CA THR A 338 18.73 2.41 -6.33
C THR A 338 18.32 3.71 -7.03
N ILE A 339 19.11 4.08 -8.04
CA ILE A 339 18.85 5.28 -8.85
C ILE A 339 17.46 5.16 -9.49
N ARG A 340 16.67 6.24 -9.35
CA ARG A 340 15.37 6.32 -10.05
C ARG A 340 15.42 7.45 -11.10
N PRO A 341 14.85 7.23 -12.29
CA PRO A 341 14.72 8.27 -13.30
C PRO A 341 13.98 9.51 -12.77
N GLY A 342 14.34 10.68 -13.23
CA GLY A 342 13.68 11.94 -12.85
C GLY A 342 13.88 12.38 -11.39
N THR A 343 14.82 11.79 -10.65
CA THR A 343 15.09 12.12 -9.23
C THR A 343 16.40 12.87 -9.06
N ALA A 344 16.47 13.79 -8.06
CA ALA A 344 17.68 14.53 -7.76
C ALA A 344 18.83 13.63 -7.28
N ALA A 345 18.52 12.58 -6.52
CA ALA A 345 19.52 11.62 -6.02
C ALA A 345 20.23 10.83 -7.14
N LYS A 346 19.70 10.82 -8.36
CA LYS A 346 20.36 10.25 -9.55
C LYS A 346 21.72 10.91 -9.84
N HIS A 347 21.85 12.20 -9.57
CA HIS A 347 23.03 12.99 -9.88
C HIS A 347 24.04 13.06 -8.72
N MET A 348 23.73 12.46 -7.57
CA MET A 348 24.63 12.39 -6.43
C MET A 348 25.65 11.26 -6.61
N LYS A 349 26.82 11.37 -5.95
CA LYS A 349 27.87 10.32 -5.95
C LYS A 349 27.32 9.07 -5.25
N GLN A 350 27.20 7.99 -5.99
CA GLN A 350 26.65 6.72 -5.49
C GLN A 350 27.65 5.98 -4.60
N LEU A 351 27.13 5.24 -3.62
CA LEU A 351 27.94 4.34 -2.82
C LEU A 351 28.19 3.01 -3.57
N ASP A 352 29.26 2.33 -3.17
CA ASP A 352 29.55 0.99 -3.66
C ASP A 352 28.43 0.00 -3.34
N SER A 353 28.08 -0.84 -4.29
CA SER A 353 26.99 -1.81 -4.16
C SER A 353 27.22 -2.84 -3.04
N HIS A 354 28.49 -3.17 -2.73
CA HIS A 354 28.85 -4.06 -1.64
C HIS A 354 28.55 -3.42 -0.29
N ILE A 355 28.86 -2.12 -0.10
CA ILE A 355 28.50 -1.36 1.11
C ILE A 355 27.00 -1.37 1.32
N ILE A 356 26.23 -1.03 0.28
CA ILE A 356 24.75 -1.02 0.32
C ILE A 356 24.19 -2.39 0.73
N LYS A 357 24.71 -3.46 0.13
CA LYS A 357 24.32 -4.85 0.43
C LYS A 357 24.66 -5.22 1.87
N THR A 358 25.87 -4.92 2.33
CA THR A 358 26.33 -5.22 3.70
C THR A 358 25.46 -4.53 4.74
N ARG A 359 25.17 -3.23 4.59
CA ARG A 359 24.28 -2.48 5.48
C ARG A 359 22.89 -3.07 5.55
N SER A 360 22.32 -3.46 4.40
CA SER A 360 21.01 -4.13 4.33
C SER A 360 21.01 -5.47 5.09
N ILE A 361 22.09 -6.25 5.02
CA ILE A 361 22.23 -7.52 5.75
C ILE A 361 22.31 -7.28 7.25
N ILE A 362 23.09 -6.27 7.69
CA ILE A 362 23.26 -5.92 9.11
C ILE A 362 21.89 -5.56 9.72
N LEU A 363 21.12 -4.67 9.11
CA LEU A 363 19.78 -4.32 9.62
C LEU A 363 18.83 -5.50 9.59
N SER A 364 18.90 -6.37 8.58
CA SER A 364 18.06 -7.57 8.52
C SER A 364 18.40 -8.57 9.64
N LYS A 365 19.66 -8.69 10.03
CA LYS A 365 20.07 -9.50 11.18
C LYS A 365 19.54 -8.89 12.48
N LEU A 366 19.78 -7.60 12.71
CA LEU A 366 19.26 -6.90 13.87
C LEU A 366 17.74 -7.09 14.02
N PHE A 367 16.97 -6.91 12.95
CA PHE A 367 15.52 -7.09 12.97
C PHE A 367 15.10 -8.50 13.44
N ARG A 368 15.81 -9.52 13.00
CA ARG A 368 15.51 -10.92 13.38
C ARG A 368 15.82 -11.23 14.84
N THR A 369 16.79 -10.55 15.45
CA THR A 369 17.18 -10.82 16.85
C THR A 369 16.07 -10.48 17.83
N TYR A 370 15.38 -9.37 17.66
CA TYR A 370 14.36 -8.91 18.62
C TYR A 370 12.91 -9.31 18.24
N LEU A 371 12.63 -9.58 16.97
CA LEU A 371 11.25 -9.82 16.51
C LEU A 371 10.57 -11.00 17.21
N LYS A 372 11.33 -12.08 17.44
CA LYS A 372 10.80 -13.26 18.11
C LYS A 372 10.36 -12.94 19.54
N ASP A 373 11.14 -12.11 20.25
CA ASP A 373 10.84 -11.74 21.64
C ASP A 373 9.66 -10.78 21.71
N LEU A 374 9.57 -9.82 20.81
CA LEU A 374 8.39 -8.95 20.69
C LEU A 374 7.08 -9.74 20.49
N ASN A 375 7.14 -10.76 19.65
CA ASN A 375 5.95 -11.57 19.39
C ASN A 375 5.64 -12.57 20.50
N ARG A 376 6.63 -13.04 21.30
CA ARG A 376 6.41 -13.90 22.47
C ARG A 376 5.46 -13.26 23.48
N GLY A 377 5.47 -11.94 23.64
CA GLY A 377 4.52 -11.24 24.51
C GLY A 377 3.05 -11.43 24.15
N TRP A 378 2.75 -11.96 22.95
CA TRP A 378 1.39 -12.28 22.54
C TRP A 378 0.93 -13.70 22.93
N VAL A 379 1.82 -14.59 23.39
CA VAL A 379 1.43 -15.93 23.83
C VAL A 379 0.54 -15.81 25.06
N GLY A 380 -0.59 -16.50 25.03
CA GLY A 380 -1.64 -16.41 26.05
C GLY A 380 -2.65 -15.29 25.83
N TRP A 381 -2.46 -14.39 24.86
CA TRP A 381 -3.47 -13.39 24.52
C TRP A 381 -4.75 -14.03 24.00
N GLU A 382 -5.87 -13.57 24.53
CA GLU A 382 -7.21 -13.95 24.09
C GLU A 382 -7.97 -12.74 23.54
N GLY A 383 -8.70 -12.93 22.45
CA GLY A 383 -9.48 -11.87 21.82
C GLY A 383 -9.96 -12.23 20.42
N MET A 384 -10.49 -11.24 19.73
CA MET A 384 -11.09 -11.45 18.41
C MET A 384 -10.07 -11.33 17.29
N MET A 385 -10.11 -12.28 16.36
CA MET A 385 -9.40 -12.27 15.09
C MET A 385 -10.40 -12.15 13.93
N LEU A 386 -10.16 -11.28 12.96
CA LEU A 386 -10.87 -11.31 11.69
C LEU A 386 -10.23 -12.37 10.79
N ALA A 387 -10.95 -13.45 10.47
CA ALA A 387 -10.51 -14.46 9.51
C ALA A 387 -10.57 -13.92 8.08
N LEU A 388 -9.44 -13.93 7.35
CA LEU A 388 -9.32 -13.24 6.07
C LEU A 388 -9.33 -14.18 4.86
N HIS A 389 -8.55 -15.23 4.91
CA HIS A 389 -8.40 -16.19 3.80
C HIS A 389 -7.70 -17.47 4.29
N LYS A 390 -7.66 -18.47 3.42
CA LYS A 390 -6.88 -19.69 3.66
C LYS A 390 -5.40 -19.36 3.91
N GLY A 391 -4.80 -20.05 4.88
CA GLY A 391 -3.36 -20.01 5.14
C GLY A 391 -2.56 -20.78 4.08
N ASN A 392 -1.30 -21.07 4.42
CA ASN A 392 -0.38 -21.77 3.52
C ASN A 392 -0.53 -23.31 3.58
N MET A 393 -1.12 -23.83 4.65
CA MET A 393 -1.37 -25.26 4.85
C MET A 393 -2.83 -25.63 4.55
N ALA A 394 -3.10 -26.91 4.32
CA ALA A 394 -4.45 -27.42 4.22
C ALA A 394 -5.21 -27.11 5.53
N ASN A 395 -6.46 -26.68 5.41
CA ASN A 395 -7.34 -26.34 6.53
C ASN A 395 -6.79 -25.27 7.50
N GLN A 396 -5.83 -24.43 7.04
CA GLN A 396 -5.33 -23.32 7.84
C GLN A 396 -6.05 -22.03 7.47
N ALA A 397 -6.45 -21.24 8.47
CA ALA A 397 -6.92 -19.87 8.28
C ALA A 397 -5.83 -18.86 8.61
N PHE A 398 -5.82 -17.79 7.85
CA PHE A 398 -5.04 -16.58 8.13
C PHE A 398 -5.98 -15.44 8.50
N GLY A 399 -5.64 -14.68 9.53
CA GLY A 399 -6.39 -13.51 9.94
C GLY A 399 -5.57 -12.49 10.71
N ARG A 400 -6.27 -11.50 11.26
CA ARG A 400 -5.64 -10.41 12.02
C ARG A 400 -6.46 -10.00 13.22
N ASN A 401 -5.78 -9.66 14.30
CA ASN A 401 -6.41 -8.99 15.44
C ASN A 401 -6.39 -7.46 15.29
N TYR A 402 -6.93 -6.76 16.28
CA TYR A 402 -6.98 -5.29 16.30
C TYR A 402 -5.60 -4.60 16.22
N ALA A 403 -4.52 -5.28 16.65
CA ALA A 403 -3.14 -4.80 16.56
C ALA A 403 -2.47 -5.16 15.20
N TYR A 404 -3.26 -5.60 14.23
CA TYR A 404 -2.81 -5.95 12.88
C TYR A 404 -1.78 -7.11 12.84
N LYS A 405 -1.73 -7.94 13.91
CA LYS A 405 -0.83 -9.10 13.96
C LYS A 405 -1.33 -10.21 13.06
N ASN A 406 -0.40 -10.87 12.37
CA ASN A 406 -0.69 -12.03 11.55
C ASN A 406 -0.95 -13.25 12.45
N ILE A 407 -2.14 -13.81 12.36
CA ILE A 407 -2.56 -14.97 13.17
C ILE A 407 -2.98 -16.10 12.24
N PHE A 408 -2.49 -17.30 12.53
CA PHE A 408 -2.85 -18.54 11.86
C PHE A 408 -3.61 -19.46 12.80
N ILE A 409 -4.64 -20.11 12.29
CA ILE A 409 -5.39 -21.16 12.98
C ILE A 409 -5.30 -22.40 12.11
N ASP A 410 -4.78 -23.49 12.68
CA ASP A 410 -4.77 -24.81 12.03
C ASP A 410 -6.14 -25.48 12.21
N ASP A 411 -6.48 -26.42 11.31
CA ASP A 411 -7.73 -27.18 11.30
C ASP A 411 -9.02 -26.33 11.34
N TYR A 412 -8.95 -25.16 10.67
CA TYR A 412 -10.08 -24.25 10.56
C TYR A 412 -11.08 -24.67 9.49
N THR A 413 -12.33 -24.90 9.88
CA THR A 413 -13.45 -25.28 8.99
C THR A 413 -14.52 -24.21 8.84
N GLY A 414 -14.34 -23.04 9.50
CA GLY A 414 -15.33 -21.97 9.49
C GLY A 414 -15.22 -21.03 8.29
N ASP A 415 -16.11 -20.06 8.25
CA ASP A 415 -16.21 -19.05 7.19
C ASP A 415 -15.16 -17.95 7.35
N PHE A 416 -14.70 -17.41 6.22
CA PHE A 416 -13.90 -16.18 6.19
C PHE A 416 -14.80 -14.94 6.24
N GLY A 417 -14.24 -13.81 6.73
CA GLY A 417 -15.00 -12.59 7.00
C GLY A 417 -15.72 -12.60 8.36
N LYS A 418 -15.52 -13.61 9.17
CA LYS A 418 -16.03 -13.68 10.54
C LYS A 418 -14.98 -13.16 11.53
N PHE A 419 -15.47 -12.56 12.61
CA PHE A 419 -14.67 -12.27 13.80
C PHE A 419 -14.75 -13.49 14.73
N ILE A 420 -13.59 -14.07 15.06
CA ILE A 420 -13.48 -15.35 15.74
C ILE A 420 -12.73 -15.15 17.06
N PRO A 421 -13.25 -15.64 18.20
CA PRO A 421 -12.53 -15.62 19.47
C PRO A 421 -11.39 -16.65 19.43
N VAL A 422 -10.18 -16.18 19.74
CA VAL A 422 -8.97 -17.00 19.65
C VAL A 422 -8.04 -16.76 20.84
N LYS A 423 -7.25 -17.81 21.15
CA LYS A 423 -6.14 -17.76 22.11
C LYS A 423 -4.83 -18.05 21.38
N ILE A 424 -3.86 -17.14 21.48
CA ILE A 424 -2.53 -17.32 20.91
C ILE A 424 -1.74 -18.30 21.76
N VAL A 425 -1.25 -19.38 21.16
CA VAL A 425 -0.55 -20.47 21.85
C VAL A 425 0.92 -20.60 21.47
N LYS A 426 1.29 -20.11 20.27
CA LYS A 426 2.65 -20.27 19.74
C LYS A 426 3.04 -19.09 18.86
N VAL A 427 4.33 -18.83 18.79
CA VAL A 427 4.96 -17.81 17.91
C VAL A 427 6.06 -18.46 17.08
N ASP A 428 6.08 -18.14 15.79
CA ASP A 428 7.16 -18.48 14.89
C ASP A 428 7.53 -17.26 14.02
N GLY A 429 8.61 -16.60 14.40
CA GLY A 429 9.09 -15.37 13.74
C GLY A 429 8.01 -14.28 13.70
N PHE A 430 7.48 -14.03 12.49
CA PHE A 430 6.45 -13.01 12.24
C PHE A 430 5.03 -13.45 12.56
N ASN A 431 4.81 -14.74 12.74
CA ASN A 431 3.49 -15.34 12.76
C ASN A 431 3.12 -15.79 14.17
N LEU A 432 1.87 -15.54 14.52
CA LEU A 432 1.24 -16.03 15.73
C LEU A 432 0.33 -17.21 15.35
N PHE A 433 0.31 -18.23 16.17
CA PHE A 433 -0.57 -19.40 16.00
C PHE A 433 -1.55 -19.44 17.14
N ALA A 434 -2.82 -19.70 16.84
CA ALA A 434 -3.90 -19.64 17.79
C ALA A 434 -4.85 -20.83 17.64
N HIS A 435 -5.61 -21.11 18.70
CA HIS A 435 -6.78 -21.98 18.67
C HIS A 435 -8.05 -21.14 18.81
N VAL A 436 -9.14 -21.59 18.22
CA VAL A 436 -10.48 -21.06 18.47
C VAL A 436 -10.87 -21.41 19.90
N ILE A 437 -11.40 -20.43 20.63
CA ILE A 437 -11.94 -20.67 21.98
C ILE A 437 -13.46 -20.52 21.96
N GLU A 438 -14.15 -21.32 22.78
CA GLU A 438 -15.58 -21.17 22.99
C GLU A 438 -15.85 -19.88 23.76
N GLY A 439 -16.72 -19.03 23.24
CA GLY A 439 -17.11 -17.77 23.86
C GLY A 439 -17.92 -16.90 22.91
N SER A 440 -19.21 -16.77 23.19
CA SER A 440 -20.11 -15.81 22.56
C SER A 440 -20.13 -14.54 23.42
N GLY A 441 -19.20 -13.62 23.16
CA GLY A 441 -19.29 -12.27 23.70
C GLY A 441 -19.25 -11.26 22.57
N PRO A 442 -20.01 -10.14 22.65
CA PRO A 442 -19.79 -9.03 21.73
C PRO A 442 -18.34 -8.60 21.83
N VAL A 443 -17.73 -8.24 20.70
CA VAL A 443 -16.38 -7.68 20.65
C VAL A 443 -16.31 -6.52 21.65
N PRO A 444 -15.56 -6.64 22.77
CA PRO A 444 -15.46 -5.51 23.65
C PRO A 444 -14.74 -4.39 22.92
N SER A 445 -15.38 -3.24 22.80
CA SER A 445 -14.83 -1.99 22.28
C SER A 445 -13.60 -1.50 23.08
N SER A 446 -13.18 -2.22 24.11
CA SER A 446 -12.17 -1.82 25.10
C SER A 446 -11.17 -2.89 25.52
N GLN A 447 -10.99 -4.02 24.81
CA GLN A 447 -9.91 -4.96 25.15
C GLN A 447 -8.53 -4.42 24.72
N ARG A 448 -8.14 -3.28 25.30
CA ARG A 448 -6.75 -2.90 25.42
C ARG A 448 -6.13 -3.69 26.56
N VAL A 449 -5.83 -4.95 26.32
CA VAL A 449 -5.19 -5.83 27.30
C VAL A 449 -3.82 -5.26 27.62
N LYS A 450 -3.54 -5.04 28.90
CA LYS A 450 -2.18 -4.82 29.41
C LYS A 450 -1.40 -6.10 29.11
N LEU A 451 -0.43 -6.05 28.21
CA LEU A 451 0.62 -7.08 28.12
C LEU A 451 1.34 -7.07 29.48
N LYS A 452 1.39 -8.21 30.16
CA LYS A 452 2.16 -8.39 31.40
C LYS A 452 3.64 -8.42 31.09
#